data_ab8a6be908711bcf86b87cba7b030abe
#
_entry.id   ab8a6be908711bcf86b87cba7b030abe
#
_cell.length_a   1.000
_cell.length_b   1.000
_cell.length_c   1.000
_cell.angle_alpha   90.00
_cell.angle_beta   90.00
_cell.angle_gamma   90.00
#
_symmetry.space_group_name_H-M   'P 1'
#
loop_
_entity.id
_entity.type
_entity.pdbx_description
1 polymer ?
#
loop_
_entity_poly.entity_id
_entity_poly.type
_entity_poly.pdbx_seq_one_letter_code
_entity_poly.pdbx_strand_id
1 'polypeptide(L)'
;TQDTLSNLTDFISQYGMDLKNGFVADPAPQHYYNNNPFNVIPDYDFASSLLSGVDSSAAALLVQPAGMTIQENPSEDIVVQPFLTTSDSAFLVAPATQEKTQGTYVLGAVATETVNEEERTSSMLTVITAPSMIDDSILSRFPSITNLTLFMNAAASGLPGVTPLSIPSKSLDITYNMVTSAGLWGALFIIVIPVIFLIAGFVIW
;
A
#
# COMPACT_ATOMS: atom_id res chain seq x y z
N THR A 1 7.93 21.51 7.20
CA THR A 1 8.83 22.53 6.62
C THR A 1 10.14 21.87 6.26
N GLN A 2 10.53 21.98 4.97
CA GLN A 2 11.71 21.32 4.39
C GLN A 2 13.03 21.66 5.08
N ASP A 3 13.13 22.85 5.66
CA ASP A 3 14.35 23.33 6.35
C ASP A 3 14.76 22.48 7.57
N THR A 4 13.85 21.68 8.12
CA THR A 4 14.14 20.82 9.27
C THR A 4 14.70 19.43 8.89
N LEU A 5 14.61 19.03 7.61
CA LEU A 5 15.04 17.72 7.13
C LEU A 5 16.12 17.79 6.03
N SER A 6 16.79 18.95 5.86
CA SER A 6 17.81 19.14 4.82
C SER A 6 18.89 18.05 4.85
N ASN A 7 19.40 17.72 6.04
CA ASN A 7 20.41 16.67 6.17
C ASN A 7 19.93 15.29 5.73
N LEU A 8 18.64 14.98 5.93
CA LEU A 8 18.06 13.72 5.49
C LEU A 8 17.85 13.71 3.97
N THR A 9 17.35 14.80 3.40
CA THR A 9 17.18 14.92 1.95
C THR A 9 18.52 14.87 1.22
N ASP A 10 19.55 15.53 1.75
CA ASP A 10 20.91 15.51 1.23
C ASP A 10 21.52 14.10 1.31
N PHE A 11 21.28 13.39 2.42
CA PHE A 11 21.72 12.01 2.57
C PHE A 11 21.06 11.07 1.56
N ILE A 12 19.74 11.17 1.38
CA ILE A 12 18.99 10.35 0.42
C ILE A 12 19.40 10.66 -1.01
N SER A 13 19.70 11.95 -1.31
CA SER A 13 20.16 12.38 -2.64
C SER A 13 21.54 11.80 -2.99
N GLN A 14 22.42 11.56 -2.02
CA GLN A 14 23.70 10.88 -2.26
C GLN A 14 23.53 9.45 -2.78
N TYR A 15 22.40 8.82 -2.45
CA TYR A 15 22.02 7.49 -2.94
C TYR A 15 21.19 7.53 -4.24
N GLY A 16 21.21 8.64 -4.97
CA GLY A 16 20.54 8.76 -6.27
C GLY A 16 19.02 8.95 -6.21
N MET A 17 18.47 9.30 -5.04
CA MET A 17 17.05 9.51 -4.83
C MET A 17 16.77 10.95 -4.37
N ASP A 18 15.94 11.68 -5.12
CA ASP A 18 15.60 13.06 -4.81
C ASP A 18 14.19 13.18 -4.25
N LEU A 19 14.08 13.51 -2.96
CA LEU A 19 12.80 13.84 -2.34
C LEU A 19 12.29 15.21 -2.83
N LYS A 20 11.05 15.26 -3.24
CA LYS A 20 10.38 16.48 -3.71
C LYS A 20 9.56 17.10 -2.58
N ASN A 21 9.52 18.42 -2.57
CA ASN A 21 8.72 19.16 -1.58
C ASN A 21 7.25 19.16 -1.96
N GLY A 22 6.47 18.27 -1.38
CA GLY A 22 5.05 18.19 -1.60
C GLY A 22 4.48 16.81 -1.34
N PHE A 23 3.16 16.74 -1.48
CA PHE A 23 2.42 15.49 -1.37
C PHE A 23 1.95 15.03 -2.74
N VAL A 24 2.06 13.75 -2.98
CA VAL A 24 1.60 13.14 -4.22
C VAL A 24 0.13 12.78 -4.10
N ALA A 25 -0.61 13.08 -5.16
CA ALA A 25 -1.97 12.62 -5.37
C ALA A 25 -2.05 11.86 -6.69
N ASP A 26 -2.73 10.72 -6.70
CA ASP A 26 -2.95 9.93 -7.90
C ASP A 26 -4.45 9.81 -8.17
N PRO A 27 -4.99 10.56 -9.18
CA PRO A 27 -6.42 10.55 -9.49
C PRO A 27 -6.82 9.41 -10.43
N ALA A 28 -5.89 8.56 -10.88
CA ALA A 28 -6.22 7.47 -11.78
C ALA A 28 -7.15 6.45 -11.11
N PRO A 29 -8.10 5.87 -11.82
CA PRO A 29 -8.97 4.84 -11.29
C PRO A 29 -8.16 3.69 -10.67
N GLN A 30 -8.57 3.21 -9.50
CA GLN A 30 -7.91 2.15 -8.71
C GLN A 30 -6.60 2.55 -8.01
N HIS A 31 -6.07 3.76 -8.23
CA HIS A 31 -4.86 4.26 -7.57
C HIS A 31 -5.14 5.11 -6.33
N TYR A 32 -6.38 5.21 -5.90
CA TYR A 32 -6.71 5.93 -4.66
C TYR A 32 -7.85 5.27 -3.89
N TYR A 33 -7.87 5.53 -2.59
CA TYR A 33 -8.90 5.02 -1.68
C TYR A 33 -9.84 6.14 -1.18
N ASN A 34 -11.12 5.78 -1.00
CA ASN A 34 -12.16 6.61 -0.39
C ASN A 34 -12.36 7.98 -1.08
N ASN A 35 -12.33 8.00 -2.41
CA ASN A 35 -12.53 9.19 -3.22
C ASN A 35 -11.56 10.35 -2.89
N ASN A 36 -10.40 10.03 -2.33
CA ASN A 36 -9.34 10.97 -1.99
C ASN A 36 -8.03 10.59 -2.70
N PRO A 37 -7.61 11.33 -3.75
CA PRO A 37 -6.40 11.03 -4.52
C PRO A 37 -5.10 11.06 -3.70
N PHE A 38 -5.08 11.67 -2.51
CA PHE A 38 -3.93 11.66 -1.60
C PHE A 38 -3.82 10.37 -0.78
N ASN A 39 -4.83 9.50 -0.82
CA ASN A 39 -4.78 8.14 -0.27
C ASN A 39 -4.33 7.19 -1.37
N VAL A 40 -3.05 7.18 -1.67
CA VAL A 40 -2.49 6.52 -2.85
C VAL A 40 -2.40 5.02 -2.67
N ILE A 41 -2.84 4.29 -3.69
CA ILE A 41 -2.63 2.86 -3.89
C ILE A 41 -1.56 2.74 -4.98
N PRO A 42 -0.30 2.40 -4.66
CA PRO A 42 0.78 2.38 -5.62
C PRO A 42 0.75 1.15 -6.53
N ASP A 43 1.39 1.29 -7.69
CA ASP A 43 1.80 0.15 -8.50
C ASP A 43 3.01 -0.54 -7.88
N TYR A 44 3.08 -1.87 -8.07
CA TYR A 44 4.17 -2.71 -7.60
C TYR A 44 5.10 -3.12 -8.74
N ASP A 45 6.41 -2.94 -8.56
CA ASP A 45 7.42 -3.60 -9.39
C ASP A 45 7.86 -4.91 -8.73
N PHE A 46 7.23 -6.02 -9.09
CA PHE A 46 7.52 -7.35 -8.57
C PHE A 46 8.91 -7.90 -8.96
N ALA A 47 9.70 -7.18 -9.74
CA ALA A 47 11.11 -7.52 -9.94
C ALA A 47 11.95 -7.27 -8.67
N SER A 48 11.47 -6.43 -7.76
CA SER A 48 12.15 -6.16 -6.50
C SER A 48 11.98 -7.30 -5.50
N SER A 49 13.08 -7.70 -4.86
CA SER A 49 13.08 -8.69 -3.78
C SER A 49 12.28 -8.26 -2.55
N LEU A 50 12.06 -6.95 -2.38
CA LEU A 50 11.25 -6.38 -1.30
C LEU A 50 9.78 -6.77 -1.39
N LEU A 51 9.31 -7.16 -2.56
CA LEU A 51 7.94 -7.63 -2.77
C LEU A 51 7.80 -9.15 -2.66
N SER A 52 8.85 -9.84 -2.22
CA SER A 52 8.80 -11.28 -1.97
C SER A 52 7.75 -11.62 -0.92
N GLY A 53 6.82 -12.52 -1.25
CA GLY A 53 5.73 -12.91 -0.37
C GLY A 53 4.60 -11.88 -0.23
N VAL A 54 4.66 -10.76 -0.95
CA VAL A 54 3.55 -9.81 -1.04
C VAL A 54 2.51 -10.37 -2.01
N ASP A 55 1.25 -10.41 -1.57
CA ASP A 55 0.14 -10.83 -2.41
C ASP A 55 -0.13 -9.74 -3.47
N SER A 56 -0.05 -10.11 -4.75
CA SER A 56 -0.29 -9.19 -5.87
C SER A 56 -1.73 -8.67 -5.94
N SER A 57 -2.67 -9.33 -5.27
CA SER A 57 -4.06 -8.90 -5.18
C SER A 57 -4.34 -7.96 -4.01
N ALA A 58 -3.42 -7.87 -3.05
CA ALA A 58 -3.56 -7.01 -1.89
C ALA A 58 -2.87 -5.66 -2.12
N ALA A 59 -3.57 -4.58 -1.80
CA ALA A 59 -3.08 -3.23 -2.00
C ALA A 59 -2.26 -2.73 -0.80
N ALA A 60 -1.27 -1.88 -1.06
CA ALA A 60 -0.76 -0.96 -0.04
C ALA A 60 -1.58 0.33 -0.03
N LEU A 61 -1.67 0.97 1.11
CA LEU A 61 -2.31 2.28 1.25
C LEU A 61 -1.32 3.29 1.84
N LEU A 62 -0.94 4.26 1.03
CA LEU A 62 -0.03 5.33 1.40
C LEU A 62 -0.81 6.65 1.53
N VAL A 63 -0.94 7.16 2.75
CA VAL A 63 -1.69 8.40 3.00
C VAL A 63 -0.74 9.58 2.93
N GLN A 64 -1.01 10.52 2.03
CA GLN A 64 -0.21 11.71 1.79
C GLN A 64 1.30 11.41 1.60
N PRO A 65 1.68 10.50 0.69
CA PRO A 65 3.08 10.22 0.44
C PRO A 65 3.79 11.44 -0.12
N ALA A 66 5.06 11.62 0.23
CA ALA A 66 5.92 12.60 -0.45
C ALA A 66 6.31 12.09 -1.85
N GLY A 67 6.62 13.00 -2.76
CA GLY A 67 7.13 12.63 -4.08
C GLY A 67 8.64 12.35 -4.01
N MET A 68 9.09 11.36 -4.77
CA MET A 68 10.51 11.07 -4.97
C MET A 68 10.76 10.80 -6.46
N THR A 69 11.93 11.20 -6.96
CA THR A 69 12.41 10.86 -8.30
C THR A 69 13.79 10.20 -8.18
N ILE A 70 14.10 9.33 -9.14
CA ILE A 70 15.44 8.75 -9.25
C ILE A 70 16.27 9.63 -10.15
N GLN A 71 17.53 9.86 -9.79
CA GLN A 71 18.48 10.61 -10.61
C GLN A 71 18.84 9.79 -11.86
N GLU A 72 18.97 10.46 -13.01
CA GLU A 72 19.33 9.80 -14.27
C GLU A 72 20.76 9.22 -14.24
N ASN A 73 21.65 9.85 -13.49
CA ASN A 73 23.04 9.45 -13.38
C ASN A 73 23.48 9.45 -11.90
N PRO A 74 23.09 8.42 -11.12
CA PRO A 74 23.65 8.22 -9.80
C PRO A 74 25.15 7.87 -9.91
N SER A 75 25.87 7.83 -8.76
CA SER A 75 27.25 7.32 -8.76
C SER A 75 27.33 5.93 -9.40
N GLU A 76 28.46 5.62 -10.09
CA GLU A 76 28.63 4.32 -10.79
C GLU A 76 28.47 3.10 -9.88
N ASP A 77 28.75 3.28 -8.58
CA ASP A 77 28.65 2.22 -7.57
C ASP A 77 27.23 2.06 -7.00
N ILE A 78 26.27 2.93 -7.39
CA ILE A 78 24.92 2.97 -6.83
C ILE A 78 23.90 2.54 -7.87
N VAL A 79 23.11 1.52 -7.52
CA VAL A 79 21.95 1.07 -8.31
C VAL A 79 20.69 1.35 -7.52
N VAL A 80 19.77 2.13 -8.10
CA VAL A 80 18.47 2.46 -7.47
C VAL A 80 17.36 1.68 -8.19
N GLN A 81 16.61 0.89 -7.44
CA GLN A 81 15.48 0.14 -7.93
C GLN A 81 14.19 0.61 -7.26
N PRO A 82 13.24 1.20 -7.99
CA PRO A 82 11.91 1.50 -7.47
C PRO A 82 11.13 0.20 -7.29
N PHE A 83 10.26 0.15 -6.27
CA PHE A 83 9.34 -0.97 -6.06
C PHE A 83 7.90 -0.53 -5.79
N LEU A 84 7.69 0.77 -5.47
CA LEU A 84 6.38 1.40 -5.40
C LEU A 84 6.38 2.66 -6.25
N THR A 85 5.46 2.76 -7.21
CA THR A 85 5.34 3.92 -8.10
C THR A 85 3.89 4.36 -8.21
N THR A 86 3.67 5.57 -8.72
CA THR A 86 2.35 6.08 -9.08
C THR A 86 2.03 5.82 -10.55
N SER A 87 0.79 6.04 -10.94
CA SER A 87 0.41 6.15 -12.35
C SER A 87 1.04 7.38 -13.02
N ASP A 88 0.94 7.47 -14.33
CA ASP A 88 1.34 8.64 -15.14
C ASP A 88 0.41 9.86 -14.97
N SER A 89 -0.77 9.65 -14.41
CA SER A 89 -1.76 10.70 -14.13
C SER A 89 -1.53 11.39 -12.79
N ALA A 90 -0.58 10.92 -11.99
CA ALA A 90 -0.28 11.48 -10.68
C ALA A 90 0.29 12.91 -10.79
N PHE A 91 0.15 13.64 -9.70
CA PHE A 91 0.72 14.98 -9.58
C PHE A 91 1.19 15.24 -8.15
N LEU A 92 2.25 16.03 -8.05
CA LEU A 92 2.77 16.57 -6.80
C LEU A 92 2.11 17.90 -6.51
N VAL A 93 1.68 18.12 -5.27
CA VAL A 93 1.17 19.41 -4.78
C VAL A 93 2.17 20.04 -3.84
N ALA A 94 2.72 21.18 -4.22
CA ALA A 94 3.64 21.94 -3.38
C ALA A 94 2.86 22.62 -2.23
N PRO A 95 3.25 22.43 -0.95
CA PRO A 95 2.48 22.94 0.20
C PRO A 95 2.34 24.46 0.25
N ALA A 96 3.36 25.18 -0.19
CA ALA A 96 3.40 26.64 -0.09
C ALA A 96 2.62 27.34 -1.23
N THR A 97 2.74 26.86 -2.46
CA THR A 97 2.19 27.49 -3.65
C THR A 97 0.91 26.83 -4.15
N GLN A 98 0.60 25.61 -3.67
CA GLN A 98 -0.47 24.76 -4.19
C GLN A 98 -0.29 24.43 -5.68
N GLU A 99 0.91 24.63 -6.20
CA GLU A 99 1.24 24.31 -7.58
C GLU A 99 1.24 22.80 -7.78
N LYS A 100 0.71 22.36 -8.94
CA LYS A 100 0.61 20.96 -9.30
C LYS A 100 1.62 20.64 -10.40
N THR A 101 2.49 19.67 -10.15
CA THR A 101 3.43 19.16 -11.14
C THR A 101 3.03 17.72 -11.48
N GLN A 102 2.56 17.50 -12.71
CA GLN A 102 2.18 16.17 -13.19
C GLN A 102 3.41 15.33 -13.51
N GLY A 103 3.35 14.04 -13.22
CA GLY A 103 4.39 13.07 -13.54
C GLY A 103 4.23 11.77 -12.74
N THR A 104 5.02 10.78 -13.11
CA THR A 104 5.16 9.55 -12.33
C THR A 104 6.15 9.77 -11.18
N TYR A 105 5.74 9.41 -9.98
CA TYR A 105 6.56 9.54 -8.77
C TYR A 105 6.87 8.18 -8.18
N VAL A 106 8.08 8.05 -7.67
CA VAL A 106 8.49 6.88 -6.89
C VAL A 106 8.06 7.12 -5.44
N LEU A 107 7.39 6.14 -4.85
CA LEU A 107 6.92 6.16 -3.47
C LEU A 107 7.70 5.20 -2.56
N GLY A 108 8.41 4.26 -3.18
CA GLY A 108 9.32 3.35 -2.51
C GLY A 108 10.43 2.90 -3.44
N ALA A 109 11.68 3.02 -3.00
CA ALA A 109 12.85 2.54 -3.73
C ALA A 109 13.91 1.98 -2.79
N VAL A 110 14.75 1.12 -3.35
CA VAL A 110 15.96 0.63 -2.70
C VAL A 110 17.18 1.06 -3.51
N ALA A 111 18.13 1.68 -2.85
CA ALA A 111 19.46 1.95 -3.38
C ALA A 111 20.43 0.94 -2.82
N THR A 112 21.23 0.33 -3.69
CA THR A 112 22.31 -0.59 -3.33
C THR A 112 23.60 0.03 -3.79
N GLU A 113 24.54 0.21 -2.87
CA GLU A 113 25.88 0.70 -3.14
C GLU A 113 26.88 -0.45 -3.00
N THR A 114 27.75 -0.63 -4.00
CA THR A 114 28.85 -1.59 -3.95
C THR A 114 30.03 -0.94 -3.26
N VAL A 115 30.32 -1.35 -2.01
CA VAL A 115 31.39 -0.77 -1.22
C VAL A 115 32.75 -1.42 -1.50
N ASN A 116 32.77 -2.72 -1.77
CA ASN A 116 33.99 -3.47 -2.11
C ASN A 116 33.63 -4.62 -3.05
N GLU A 117 34.10 -4.54 -4.30
CA GLU A 117 33.87 -5.56 -5.32
C GLU A 117 34.57 -6.90 -5.00
N GLU A 118 35.77 -6.84 -4.41
CA GLU A 118 36.54 -8.05 -4.09
C GLU A 118 35.90 -8.84 -2.95
N GLU A 119 35.38 -8.17 -1.95
CA GLU A 119 34.71 -8.77 -0.78
C GLU A 119 33.20 -8.96 -0.99
N ARG A 120 32.65 -8.41 -2.11
CA ARG A 120 31.21 -8.39 -2.39
C ARG A 120 30.37 -7.79 -1.25
N THR A 121 30.92 -6.78 -0.61
CA THR A 121 30.21 -6.02 0.43
C THR A 121 29.39 -4.91 -0.23
N SER A 122 28.12 -4.81 0.15
CA SER A 122 27.22 -3.78 -0.32
C SER A 122 26.50 -3.13 0.85
N SER A 123 26.24 -1.84 0.74
CA SER A 123 25.29 -1.14 1.60
C SER A 123 23.93 -1.02 0.90
N MET A 124 22.87 -0.98 1.69
CA MET A 124 21.51 -0.88 1.18
C MET A 124 20.74 0.19 1.93
N LEU A 125 20.10 1.09 1.19
CA LEU A 125 19.20 2.09 1.72
C LEU A 125 17.81 1.91 1.11
N THR A 126 16.81 1.58 1.94
CA THR A 126 15.41 1.53 1.53
C THR A 126 14.68 2.77 1.98
N VAL A 127 14.02 3.44 1.05
CA VAL A 127 13.23 4.65 1.32
C VAL A 127 11.79 4.41 0.91
N ILE A 128 10.86 4.67 1.84
CA ILE A 128 9.41 4.70 1.59
C ILE A 128 8.89 6.07 2.04
N THR A 129 8.22 6.77 1.14
CA THR A 129 7.90 8.20 1.30
C THR A 129 6.64 8.49 2.11
N ALA A 130 6.00 7.47 2.67
CA ALA A 130 4.78 7.58 3.46
C ALA A 130 4.97 7.06 4.89
N PRO A 131 5.27 7.92 5.88
CA PRO A 131 5.37 7.51 7.28
C PRO A 131 4.08 6.87 7.82
N SER A 132 2.94 7.26 7.26
CA SER A 132 1.62 6.73 7.61
C SER A 132 1.44 5.23 7.32
N MET A 133 2.33 4.60 6.54
CA MET A 133 2.20 3.19 6.19
C MET A 133 2.24 2.25 7.40
N ILE A 134 2.89 2.66 8.50
CA ILE A 134 2.99 1.89 9.76
C ILE A 134 2.13 2.49 10.89
N ASP A 135 1.24 3.43 10.57
CA ASP A 135 0.34 4.02 11.56
C ASP A 135 -0.69 2.99 12.03
N ASP A 136 -0.81 2.83 13.35
CA ASP A 136 -1.74 1.86 13.96
C ASP A 136 -3.19 2.13 13.56
N SER A 137 -3.56 3.39 13.38
CA SER A 137 -4.92 3.77 12.95
C SER A 137 -5.24 3.27 11.53
N ILE A 138 -4.24 3.14 10.67
CA ILE A 138 -4.38 2.60 9.31
C ILE A 138 -4.33 1.07 9.35
N LEU A 139 -3.35 0.49 10.03
CA LEU A 139 -3.18 -0.96 10.09
C LEU A 139 -4.36 -1.67 10.78
N SER A 140 -4.89 -1.10 11.86
CA SER A 140 -6.05 -1.68 12.56
C SER A 140 -7.35 -1.52 11.77
N ARG A 141 -7.48 -0.44 10.99
CA ARG A 141 -8.67 -0.18 10.17
C ARG A 141 -8.71 -1.01 8.90
N PHE A 142 -7.54 -1.34 8.35
CA PHE A 142 -7.37 -2.05 7.08
C PHE A 142 -6.46 -3.27 7.24
N PRO A 143 -6.92 -4.33 7.94
CA PRO A 143 -6.06 -5.48 8.26
C PRO A 143 -5.61 -6.31 7.04
N SER A 144 -6.22 -6.10 5.88
CA SER A 144 -5.89 -6.80 4.62
C SER A 144 -4.91 -6.07 3.72
N ILE A 145 -4.43 -4.85 4.09
CA ILE A 145 -3.42 -4.16 3.30
C ILE A 145 -2.02 -4.74 3.53
N THR A 146 -1.14 -4.57 2.54
CA THR A 146 0.23 -5.12 2.58
C THR A 146 1.25 -4.23 3.28
N ASN A 147 0.84 -3.10 3.84
CA ASN A 147 1.73 -2.09 4.44
C ASN A 147 2.73 -2.69 5.43
N LEU A 148 2.23 -3.50 6.38
CA LEU A 148 3.09 -4.11 7.40
C LEU A 148 4.08 -5.11 6.77
N THR A 149 3.62 -5.91 5.79
CA THR A 149 4.49 -6.86 5.09
C THR A 149 5.60 -6.13 4.33
N LEU A 150 5.28 -5.05 3.63
CA LEU A 150 6.26 -4.20 2.93
C LEU A 150 7.27 -3.60 3.91
N PHE A 151 6.82 -3.08 5.04
CA PHE A 151 7.70 -2.52 6.06
C PHE A 151 8.63 -3.59 6.64
N MET A 152 8.10 -4.78 6.96
CA MET A 152 8.90 -5.89 7.50
C MET A 152 9.93 -6.39 6.48
N ASN A 153 9.56 -6.48 5.19
CA ASN A 153 10.48 -6.84 4.12
C ASN A 153 11.60 -5.78 3.97
N ALA A 154 11.24 -4.50 4.01
CA ALA A 154 12.21 -3.41 3.95
C ALA A 154 13.18 -3.44 5.15
N ALA A 155 12.67 -3.67 6.36
CA ALA A 155 13.50 -3.79 7.57
C ALA A 155 14.42 -5.03 7.55
N ALA A 156 13.95 -6.14 6.97
CA ALA A 156 14.71 -7.38 6.89
C ALA A 156 15.72 -7.41 5.72
N SER A 157 15.52 -6.60 4.69
CA SER A 157 16.33 -6.65 3.46
C SER A 157 17.82 -6.36 3.67
N GLY A 158 18.16 -5.57 4.68
CA GLY A 158 19.56 -5.28 5.05
C GLY A 158 20.20 -6.31 5.99
N LEU A 159 19.50 -7.36 6.42
CA LEU A 159 19.97 -8.33 7.39
C LEU A 159 20.32 -9.65 6.69
N PRO A 160 21.60 -10.02 6.59
CA PRO A 160 22.00 -11.28 5.95
C PRO A 160 21.44 -12.48 6.73
N GLY A 161 20.81 -13.41 6.00
CA GLY A 161 20.25 -14.64 6.58
C GLY A 161 18.90 -14.49 7.28
N VAL A 162 18.28 -13.32 7.27
CA VAL A 162 16.94 -13.11 7.78
C VAL A 162 15.96 -13.18 6.60
N THR A 163 15.16 -14.24 6.56
CA THR A 163 13.99 -14.28 5.68
C THR A 163 12.82 -13.64 6.43
N PRO A 164 12.18 -12.58 5.89
CA PRO A 164 11.03 -12.00 6.53
C PRO A 164 9.92 -13.05 6.63
N LEU A 165 9.50 -13.35 7.86
CA LEU A 165 8.37 -14.23 8.09
C LEU A 165 7.10 -13.40 7.95
N SER A 166 6.58 -13.32 6.74
CA SER A 166 5.25 -12.76 6.53
C SER A 166 4.22 -13.79 7.03
N ILE A 167 3.68 -13.55 8.21
CA ILE A 167 2.48 -14.26 8.67
C ILE A 167 1.29 -13.45 8.16
N PRO A 168 0.59 -13.89 7.10
CA PRO A 168 -0.56 -13.17 6.61
C PRO A 168 -1.58 -13.06 7.74
N SER A 169 -2.06 -11.85 8.00
CA SER A 169 -3.12 -11.64 8.97
C SER A 169 -4.34 -12.43 8.54
N LYS A 170 -4.73 -13.41 9.34
CA LYS A 170 -5.99 -14.11 9.11
C LYS A 170 -7.11 -13.17 9.55
N SER A 171 -7.96 -12.77 8.61
CA SER A 171 -9.18 -12.04 8.95
C SER A 171 -9.97 -12.85 9.98
N LEU A 172 -10.19 -12.25 11.14
CA LEU A 172 -11.08 -12.78 12.17
C LEU A 172 -12.54 -12.39 11.89
N ASP A 173 -12.81 -11.79 10.76
CA ASP A 173 -14.17 -11.47 10.34
C ASP A 173 -14.98 -12.75 10.29
N ILE A 174 -15.93 -12.83 11.19
CA ILE A 174 -16.95 -13.87 11.20
C ILE A 174 -17.77 -13.64 9.92
N THR A 175 -17.53 -14.45 8.90
CA THR A 175 -18.39 -14.46 7.73
C THR A 175 -19.75 -14.93 8.15
N TYR A 176 -20.66 -14.00 8.43
CA TYR A 176 -22.07 -14.33 8.60
C TYR A 176 -22.58 -14.84 7.26
N ASN A 177 -23.02 -16.08 7.25
CA ASN A 177 -23.82 -16.57 6.13
C ASN A 177 -25.12 -15.77 6.09
N MET A 178 -25.13 -14.67 5.35
CA MET A 178 -26.35 -13.93 5.08
C MET A 178 -27.24 -14.78 4.23
N VAL A 179 -28.41 -15.15 4.76
CA VAL A 179 -29.45 -15.82 3.99
C VAL A 179 -29.94 -14.84 2.93
N THR A 180 -29.60 -15.13 1.67
CA THR A 180 -30.10 -14.35 0.53
C THR A 180 -31.62 -14.40 0.55
N SER A 181 -32.27 -13.24 0.59
CA SER A 181 -33.74 -13.11 0.67
C SER A 181 -34.38 -13.54 2.01
N ALA A 182 -33.77 -13.17 3.14
CA ALA A 182 -34.31 -13.44 4.46
C ALA A 182 -35.81 -13.06 4.63
N GLY A 183 -36.24 -11.97 3.99
CA GLY A 183 -37.64 -11.55 3.98
C GLY A 183 -38.57 -12.53 3.28
N LEU A 184 -38.11 -13.17 2.21
CA LEU A 184 -38.91 -14.15 1.45
C LEU A 184 -39.10 -15.45 2.26
N TRP A 185 -38.03 -15.93 2.90
CA TRP A 185 -38.10 -17.06 3.80
C TRP A 185 -38.95 -16.77 5.04
N GLY A 186 -38.83 -15.56 5.61
CA GLY A 186 -39.69 -15.11 6.71
C GLY A 186 -41.17 -15.12 6.34
N ALA A 187 -41.52 -14.57 5.17
CA ALA A 187 -42.91 -14.61 4.67
C ALA A 187 -43.42 -16.02 4.48
N LEU A 188 -42.60 -16.93 3.94
CA LEU A 188 -42.95 -18.32 3.75
C LEU A 188 -43.30 -19.02 5.08
N PHE A 189 -42.48 -18.88 6.08
CA PHE A 189 -42.68 -19.57 7.37
C PHE A 189 -43.75 -18.90 8.23
N ILE A 190 -43.87 -17.58 8.22
CA ILE A 190 -44.77 -16.84 9.12
C ILE A 190 -46.18 -16.72 8.52
N ILE A 191 -46.33 -16.65 7.18
CA ILE A 191 -47.60 -16.40 6.54
C ILE A 191 -48.11 -17.67 5.79
N VAL A 192 -47.31 -18.20 4.85
CA VAL A 192 -47.77 -19.24 3.94
C VAL A 192 -48.06 -20.53 4.67
N ILE A 193 -47.20 -20.98 5.57
CA ILE A 193 -47.39 -22.23 6.31
C ILE A 193 -48.61 -22.18 7.21
N PRO A 194 -48.81 -21.14 8.07
CA PRO A 194 -50.03 -21.06 8.86
C PRO A 194 -51.33 -20.95 8.07
N VAL A 195 -51.31 -20.25 6.93
CA VAL A 195 -52.50 -20.17 6.04
C VAL A 195 -52.84 -21.52 5.46
N ILE A 196 -51.86 -22.33 5.06
CA ILE A 196 -52.09 -23.69 4.56
C ILE A 196 -52.77 -24.55 5.65
N PHE A 197 -52.29 -24.47 6.89
CA PHE A 197 -52.90 -25.21 7.98
C PHE A 197 -54.34 -24.75 8.28
N LEU A 198 -54.62 -23.45 8.20
CA LEU A 198 -55.96 -22.89 8.37
C LEU A 198 -56.92 -23.40 7.28
N ILE A 199 -56.47 -23.38 6.02
CA ILE A 199 -57.28 -23.88 4.88
C ILE A 199 -57.57 -25.39 5.04
N ALA A 200 -56.49 -26.15 5.35
CA ALA A 200 -56.67 -27.60 5.58
C ALA A 200 -57.63 -27.91 6.75
N GLY A 201 -57.53 -27.18 7.84
CA GLY A 201 -58.46 -27.32 8.97
C GLY A 201 -59.90 -26.99 8.60
N PHE A 202 -60.10 -25.95 7.77
CA PHE A 202 -61.42 -25.56 7.31
C PHE A 202 -62.05 -26.57 6.36
N VAL A 203 -61.25 -27.22 5.50
CA VAL A 203 -61.70 -28.24 4.54
C VAL A 203 -62.06 -29.57 5.23
N ILE A 204 -61.37 -29.90 6.33
CA ILE A 204 -61.59 -31.16 7.07
C ILE A 204 -62.75 -31.02 8.04
N TRP A 205 -63.05 -29.81 8.53
CA TRP A 205 -64.18 -29.54 9.44
C TRP A 205 -65.50 -29.42 8.67
#